data_7fa0ddfb52a3cb4474a8465b4c69f66d
#
_entry.id   7fa0ddfb52a3cb4474a8465b4c69f66d
#
_cell.length_a   1.000
_cell.length_b   1.000
_cell.length_c   1.000
_cell.angle_alpha   90.00
_cell.angle_beta   90.00
_cell.angle_gamma   90.00
#
_symmetry.space_group_name_H-M   'P 1'
#
loop_
_entity.id
_entity.type
_entity.pdbx_description
1 polymer ?
#
loop_
_entity_poly.entity_id
_entity_poly.type
_entity_poly.pdbx_seq_one_letter_code
_entity_poly.pdbx_strand_id
1 'polypeptide(L)'
;NQFPTKEYDVTNLFAKACSCCVLTEQLTLEPEEAVFRRGTLCDTHTRRLPYGELGSVDKNTSCGCCSQTTLTDVPIVPGCGCESGLVEEIVAELKARMKERGDTGNIQRAEMQIDMITSMQGEMKDLQGKLDLVIKHLGIPAPDNMAR
;
A
#
# COMPACT_ATOMS: atom_id res chain seq x y z
N ASN A 1 6.23 13.42 12.70
CA ASN A 1 5.37 12.22 12.73
C ASN A 1 4.06 12.59 13.41
N GLN A 2 2.98 12.69 12.64
CA GLN A 2 1.69 13.16 13.15
C GLN A 2 0.88 12.03 13.83
N PHE A 3 1.20 10.76 13.55
CA PHE A 3 0.46 9.63 14.10
C PHE A 3 1.27 8.87 15.15
N PRO A 4 0.73 8.76 16.39
CA PRO A 4 1.33 7.91 17.41
C PRO A 4 1.10 6.43 17.05
N THR A 5 1.96 5.56 17.56
CA THR A 5 1.73 4.11 17.48
C THR A 5 0.50 3.73 18.31
N LYS A 6 -0.41 2.98 17.71
CA LYS A 6 -1.61 2.42 18.37
C LYS A 6 -1.61 0.91 18.26
N GLU A 7 -1.98 0.25 19.32
CA GLU A 7 -2.10 -1.21 19.38
C GLU A 7 -3.54 -1.62 19.63
N TYR A 8 -4.01 -2.59 18.88
CA TYR A 8 -5.33 -3.16 18.97
C TYR A 8 -5.24 -4.67 19.14
N ASP A 9 -5.93 -5.19 20.14
CA ASP A 9 -6.15 -6.64 20.27
C ASP A 9 -7.33 -7.01 19.36
N VAL A 10 -7.02 -7.75 18.31
CA VAL A 10 -8.00 -8.19 17.31
C VAL A 10 -8.20 -9.71 17.35
N THR A 11 -7.86 -10.32 18.47
CA THR A 11 -7.99 -11.77 18.68
C THR A 11 -9.43 -12.24 18.51
N ASN A 12 -9.62 -13.17 17.57
CA ASN A 12 -10.92 -13.79 17.37
C ASN A 12 -11.17 -14.86 18.45
N LEU A 13 -12.14 -14.61 19.33
CA LEU A 13 -12.48 -15.51 20.44
C LEU A 13 -13.05 -16.86 19.96
N PHE A 14 -13.75 -16.89 18.84
CA PHE A 14 -14.23 -18.14 18.24
C PHE A 14 -13.06 -18.99 17.75
N ALA A 15 -12.11 -18.39 17.06
CA ALA A 15 -10.91 -19.10 16.60
C ALA A 15 -10.11 -19.61 17.81
N LYS A 16 -10.02 -18.83 18.88
CA LYS A 16 -9.37 -19.20 20.14
C LYS A 16 -10.05 -20.37 20.85
N ALA A 17 -11.38 -20.41 20.87
CA ALA A 17 -12.15 -21.48 21.53
C ALA A 17 -12.16 -22.79 20.74
N CYS A 18 -12.15 -22.72 19.40
CA CYS A 18 -12.22 -23.89 18.52
C CYS A 18 -10.85 -24.50 18.22
N SER A 19 -9.76 -23.75 18.35
CA SER A 19 -8.41 -24.25 18.12
C SER A 19 -7.74 -24.58 19.47
N CYS A 20 -7.21 -25.80 19.61
CA CYS A 20 -6.37 -26.17 20.74
C CYS A 20 -5.10 -25.32 20.87
N CYS A 21 -4.82 -24.46 19.90
CA CYS A 21 -3.70 -23.55 19.84
C CYS A 21 -4.18 -22.14 20.20
N VAL A 22 -3.64 -21.55 21.25
CA VAL A 22 -3.95 -20.17 21.64
C VAL A 22 -3.50 -19.25 20.54
N LEU A 23 -4.47 -18.73 19.78
CA LEU A 23 -4.25 -17.68 18.80
C LEU A 23 -4.37 -16.33 19.50
N THR A 24 -3.31 -15.55 19.41
CA THR A 24 -3.36 -14.12 19.73
C THR A 24 -3.17 -13.35 18.43
N GLU A 25 -4.06 -12.41 18.15
CA GLU A 25 -3.96 -11.54 16.98
C GLU A 25 -3.88 -10.10 17.45
N GLN A 26 -2.83 -9.41 17.05
CA GLN A 26 -2.59 -8.02 17.38
C GLN A 26 -2.36 -7.21 16.11
N LEU A 27 -3.00 -6.05 16.06
CA LEU A 27 -2.79 -5.06 15.02
C LEU A 27 -2.11 -3.85 15.64
N THR A 28 -0.89 -3.57 15.23
CA THR A 28 -0.15 -2.38 15.63
C THR A 28 -0.09 -1.42 14.45
N LEU A 29 -0.60 -0.21 14.64
CA LEU A 29 -0.52 0.86 13.65
C LEU A 29 0.69 1.73 13.98
N GLU A 30 1.80 1.48 13.31
CA GLU A 30 3.00 2.31 13.37
C GLU A 30 2.82 3.57 12.50
N PRO A 31 3.65 4.61 12.63
CA PRO A 31 3.53 5.83 11.83
C PRO A 31 3.62 5.59 10.31
N GLU A 32 4.35 4.57 9.87
CA GLU A 32 4.66 4.31 8.47
C GLU A 32 3.96 3.07 7.91
N GLU A 33 3.63 2.11 8.75
CA GLU A 33 3.10 0.81 8.34
C GLU A 33 2.12 0.23 9.36
N ALA A 34 1.26 -0.67 8.90
CA ALA A 34 0.42 -1.51 9.75
C ALA A 34 1.11 -2.87 9.96
N VAL A 35 1.26 -3.28 11.20
CA VAL A 35 1.89 -4.54 11.59
C VAL A 35 0.85 -5.46 12.17
N PHE A 36 0.53 -6.53 11.46
CA PHE A 36 -0.35 -7.58 11.93
C PHE A 36 0.47 -8.76 12.45
N ARG A 37 0.23 -9.14 13.70
CA ARG A 37 0.88 -10.28 14.35
C ARG A 37 -0.15 -11.33 14.71
N ARG A 38 0.09 -12.55 14.28
CA ARG A 38 -0.68 -13.72 14.68
C ARG A 38 0.26 -14.69 15.39
N GLY A 39 -0.02 -14.97 16.65
CA GLY A 39 0.74 -15.91 17.47
C GLY A 39 -0.06 -17.19 17.72
N THR A 40 0.57 -18.34 17.47
CA THR A 40 0.12 -19.66 17.88
C THR A 40 1.12 -20.26 18.88
N LEU A 41 0.80 -21.39 19.51
CA LEU A 41 1.71 -22.07 20.43
C LEU A 41 3.08 -22.42 19.84
N CYS A 42 3.14 -22.64 18.52
CA CYS A 42 4.33 -23.13 17.85
C CYS A 42 4.91 -22.16 16.80
N ASP A 43 4.16 -21.13 16.44
CA ASP A 43 4.55 -20.21 15.36
C ASP A 43 4.05 -18.78 15.60
N THR A 44 4.85 -17.82 15.17
CA THR A 44 4.47 -16.39 15.20
C THR A 44 4.64 -15.82 13.80
N HIS A 45 3.51 -15.46 13.19
CA HIS A 45 3.50 -14.84 11.88
C HIS A 45 3.33 -13.33 12.03
N THR A 46 4.28 -12.57 11.51
CA THR A 46 4.23 -11.10 11.48
C THR A 46 4.16 -10.63 10.05
N ARG A 47 3.14 -9.84 9.73
CA ARG A 47 2.97 -9.22 8.41
C ARG A 47 3.02 -7.70 8.55
N ARG A 48 3.91 -7.08 7.81
CA ARG A 48 4.08 -5.63 7.74
C ARG A 48 3.51 -5.12 6.42
N LEU A 49 2.66 -4.12 6.49
CA LEU A 49 1.92 -3.58 5.37
C LEU A 49 2.06 -2.06 5.34
N PRO A 50 2.86 -1.52 4.43
CA PRO A 50 2.96 -0.07 4.23
C PRO A 50 1.60 0.52 3.85
N TYR A 51 1.26 1.70 4.38
CA TYR A 51 -0.04 2.31 4.12
C TYR A 51 -0.29 2.63 2.64
N GLY A 52 0.76 2.88 1.87
CA GLY A 52 0.65 3.11 0.42
C GLY A 52 0.33 1.85 -0.41
N GLU A 53 0.47 0.66 0.17
CA GLU A 53 0.18 -0.63 -0.48
C GLU A 53 -1.14 -1.25 -0.01
N LEU A 54 -1.76 -0.66 1.01
CA LEU A 54 -3.08 -1.08 1.47
C LEU A 54 -4.11 -0.76 0.40
N GLY A 55 -4.88 -1.76 0.03
CA GLY A 55 -6.05 -1.60 -0.81
C GLY A 55 -7.19 -0.87 -0.07
N SER A 56 -8.42 -1.00 -0.55
CA SER A 56 -9.56 -0.42 0.15
C SER A 56 -9.74 -1.10 1.52
N VAL A 57 -9.87 -0.28 2.55
CA VAL A 57 -10.17 -0.72 3.91
C VAL A 57 -11.60 -0.32 4.22
N ASP A 58 -12.49 -1.31 4.27
CA ASP A 58 -13.90 -1.07 4.52
C ASP A 58 -14.42 -1.97 5.64
N LYS A 59 -15.42 -1.45 6.36
CA LYS A 59 -16.17 -2.24 7.33
C LYS A 59 -17.19 -3.09 6.58
N ASN A 60 -17.17 -4.39 6.81
CA ASN A 60 -18.20 -5.30 6.34
C ASN A 60 -19.01 -5.81 7.54
N THR A 61 -20.33 -5.76 7.44
CA THR A 61 -21.23 -6.23 8.49
C THR A 61 -22.05 -7.40 7.95
N SER A 62 -21.90 -8.57 8.58
CA SER A 62 -22.64 -9.78 8.24
C SER A 62 -23.62 -10.12 9.35
N CYS A 63 -24.79 -10.65 9.00
CA CYS A 63 -25.83 -11.08 9.93
C CYS A 63 -26.30 -10.00 10.93
N GLY A 64 -26.13 -8.72 10.61
CA GLY A 64 -26.59 -7.60 11.42
C GLY A 64 -25.75 -7.28 12.68
N CYS A 65 -24.91 -8.19 13.15
CA CYS A 65 -24.10 -7.99 14.36
C CYS A 65 -22.61 -8.27 14.16
N CYS A 66 -22.24 -9.09 13.17
CA CYS A 66 -20.85 -9.43 12.93
C CYS A 66 -20.17 -8.37 12.08
N SER A 67 -19.25 -7.61 12.66
CA SER A 67 -18.48 -6.58 12.00
C SER A 67 -17.02 -7.04 11.80
N GLN A 68 -16.54 -6.90 10.59
CA GLN A 68 -15.19 -7.26 10.21
C GLN A 68 -14.61 -6.20 9.27
N THR A 69 -13.30 -6.11 9.23
CA THR A 69 -12.59 -5.38 8.19
C THR A 69 -11.55 -6.29 7.52
N THR A 70 -11.14 -5.93 6.32
CA THR A 70 -10.13 -6.69 5.59
C THR A 70 -8.92 -5.79 5.38
N LEU A 71 -7.76 -6.26 5.82
CA LEU A 71 -6.49 -5.60 5.60
C LEU A 71 -5.75 -6.37 4.49
N THR A 72 -5.85 -5.88 3.26
CA THR A 72 -5.41 -6.58 2.05
C THR A 72 -6.15 -7.92 1.92
N ASP A 73 -5.55 -9.04 2.32
CA ASP A 73 -6.14 -10.39 2.27
C ASP A 73 -6.41 -10.98 3.66
N VAL A 74 -6.19 -10.19 4.71
CA VAL A 74 -6.33 -10.67 6.10
C VAL A 74 -7.64 -10.15 6.67
N PRO A 75 -8.61 -11.02 6.94
CA PRO A 75 -9.81 -10.62 7.64
C PRO A 75 -9.49 -10.35 9.11
N ILE A 76 -9.93 -9.22 9.62
CA ILE A 76 -9.80 -8.81 11.01
C ILE A 76 -11.20 -8.83 11.64
N VAL A 77 -11.40 -9.78 12.56
CA VAL A 77 -12.67 -10.02 13.23
C VAL A 77 -12.43 -10.00 14.75
N PRO A 78 -12.41 -8.81 15.38
CA PRO A 78 -12.13 -8.71 16.81
C PRO A 78 -13.20 -9.40 17.67
N GLY A 79 -12.76 -10.05 18.73
CA GLY A 79 -13.64 -10.67 19.71
C GLY A 79 -14.53 -11.76 19.12
N CYS A 80 -15.83 -11.69 19.40
CA CYS A 80 -16.84 -12.59 18.81
C CYS A 80 -17.41 -12.07 17.48
N GLY A 81 -16.81 -11.06 16.89
CA GLY A 81 -17.34 -10.39 15.68
C GLY A 81 -18.38 -9.30 15.97
N CYS A 82 -18.77 -9.08 17.24
CA CYS A 82 -19.78 -8.08 17.61
C CYS A 82 -19.19 -6.73 18.05
N GLU A 83 -17.88 -6.54 17.95
CA GLU A 83 -17.18 -5.31 18.35
C GLU A 83 -17.14 -4.27 17.21
N SER A 84 -18.32 -3.84 16.81
CA SER A 84 -18.45 -2.90 15.69
C SER A 84 -17.77 -1.57 15.94
N GLY A 85 -17.74 -1.08 17.18
CA GLY A 85 -17.06 0.17 17.53
C GLY A 85 -15.55 0.10 17.37
N LEU A 86 -14.93 -1.01 17.77
CA LEU A 86 -13.49 -1.23 17.59
C LEU A 86 -13.12 -1.33 16.11
N VAL A 87 -13.93 -2.04 15.32
CA VAL A 87 -13.73 -2.14 13.86
C VAL A 87 -13.86 -0.77 13.21
N GLU A 88 -14.83 0.06 13.61
CA GLU A 88 -14.98 1.42 13.09
C GLU A 88 -13.76 2.31 13.42
N GLU A 89 -13.27 2.22 14.66
CA GLU A 89 -12.08 2.96 15.08
C GLU A 89 -10.85 2.57 14.25
N ILE A 90 -10.61 1.26 14.09
CA ILE A 90 -9.50 0.73 13.29
C ILE A 90 -9.61 1.21 11.82
N VAL A 91 -10.81 1.11 11.23
CA VAL A 91 -11.04 1.54 9.84
C VAL A 91 -10.83 3.06 9.68
N ALA A 92 -11.32 3.86 10.61
CA ALA A 92 -11.15 5.30 10.57
C ALA A 92 -9.67 5.71 10.68
N GLU A 93 -8.95 5.09 11.61
CA GLU A 93 -7.52 5.35 11.82
C GLU A 93 -6.68 4.91 10.61
N LEU A 94 -6.97 3.73 10.04
CA LEU A 94 -6.32 3.25 8.82
C LEU A 94 -6.56 4.20 7.65
N LYS A 95 -7.80 4.61 7.42
CA LYS A 95 -8.14 5.54 6.33
C LYS A 95 -7.43 6.89 6.49
N ALA A 96 -7.32 7.42 7.71
CA ALA A 96 -6.61 8.66 7.98
C ALA A 96 -5.12 8.54 7.64
N ARG A 97 -4.47 7.46 8.07
CA ARG A 97 -3.05 7.19 7.80
C ARG A 97 -2.79 6.90 6.32
N MET A 98 -3.66 6.12 5.67
CA MET A 98 -3.59 5.84 4.24
C MET A 98 -3.70 7.11 3.41
N LYS A 99 -4.60 8.03 3.78
CA LYS A 99 -4.78 9.30 3.07
C LYS A 99 -3.49 10.12 3.10
N GLU A 100 -2.89 10.26 4.26
CA GLU A 100 -1.67 11.05 4.39
C GLU A 100 -0.46 10.40 3.71
N ARG A 101 -0.28 9.09 3.89
CA ARG A 101 0.87 8.35 3.33
C ARG A 101 0.68 7.88 1.90
N GLY A 102 -0.56 7.62 1.51
CA GLY A 102 -0.90 7.25 0.13
C GLY A 102 -0.64 8.39 -0.84
N ASP A 103 -0.99 9.60 -0.47
CA ASP A 103 -0.70 10.80 -1.28
C ASP A 103 0.80 11.01 -1.44
N THR A 104 1.59 10.83 -0.36
CA THR A 104 3.06 10.91 -0.42
C THR A 104 3.66 9.85 -1.33
N GLY A 105 3.18 8.60 -1.25
CA GLY A 105 3.63 7.52 -2.11
C GLY A 105 3.32 7.75 -3.60
N ASN A 106 2.16 8.32 -3.90
CA ASN A 106 1.79 8.68 -5.26
C ASN A 106 2.65 9.83 -5.81
N ILE A 107 2.96 10.82 -4.98
CA ILE A 107 3.86 11.93 -5.35
C ILE A 107 5.26 11.39 -5.65
N GLN A 108 5.83 10.54 -4.80
CA GLN A 108 7.14 9.93 -5.04
C GLN A 108 7.19 9.09 -6.32
N ARG A 109 6.14 8.32 -6.61
CA ARG A 109 6.06 7.57 -7.87
C ARG A 109 5.97 8.50 -9.08
N ALA A 110 5.20 9.58 -8.98
CA ALA A 110 5.11 10.58 -10.04
C ALA A 110 6.46 11.29 -10.27
N GLU A 111 7.18 11.65 -9.22
CA GLU A 111 8.53 12.22 -9.31
C GLU A 111 9.51 11.27 -9.99
N MET A 112 9.55 10.00 -9.59
CA MET A 112 10.39 8.98 -10.24
C MET A 112 10.06 8.81 -11.73
N GLN A 113 8.76 8.86 -12.09
CA GLN A 113 8.34 8.79 -13.49
C GLN A 113 8.80 10.02 -14.29
N ILE A 114 8.71 11.21 -13.71
CA ILE A 114 9.17 12.45 -14.33
C ILE A 114 10.68 12.40 -14.56
N ASP A 115 11.46 11.96 -13.58
CA ASP A 115 12.91 11.82 -13.70
C ASP A 115 13.30 10.81 -14.79
N MET A 116 12.58 9.69 -14.85
CA MET A 116 12.79 8.68 -15.91
C MET A 116 12.48 9.24 -17.30
N ILE A 117 11.37 9.95 -17.47
CA ILE A 117 10.98 10.59 -18.73
C ILE A 117 12.02 11.65 -19.14
N THR A 118 12.49 12.45 -18.19
CA THR A 118 13.50 13.48 -18.43
C THR A 118 14.83 12.86 -18.89
N SER A 119 15.25 11.77 -18.26
CA SER A 119 16.44 11.00 -18.66
C SER A 119 16.30 10.44 -20.08
N MET A 120 15.16 9.82 -20.39
CA MET A 120 14.88 9.29 -21.74
C MET A 120 14.85 10.41 -22.79
N GLN A 121 14.32 11.59 -22.48
CA GLN A 121 14.35 12.74 -23.37
C GLN A 121 15.79 13.23 -23.64
N GLY A 122 16.65 13.17 -22.61
CA GLY A 122 18.07 13.48 -22.75
C GLY A 122 18.78 12.54 -23.72
N GLU A 123 18.57 11.23 -23.52
CA GLU A 123 19.14 10.19 -24.40
C GLU A 123 18.64 10.32 -25.85
N MET A 124 17.35 10.63 -26.02
CA MET A 124 16.77 10.82 -27.36
C MET A 124 17.36 12.01 -28.08
N LYS A 125 17.64 13.14 -27.39
CA LYS A 125 18.34 14.30 -27.98
C LYS A 125 19.78 13.97 -28.35
N ASP A 126 20.48 13.19 -27.52
CA ASP A 126 21.86 12.75 -27.82
C ASP A 126 21.88 11.84 -29.04
N LEU A 127 20.94 10.91 -29.16
CA LEU A 127 20.76 10.06 -30.34
C LEU A 127 20.41 10.86 -31.58
N GLN A 128 19.56 11.87 -31.51
CA GLN A 128 19.24 12.77 -32.60
C GLN A 128 20.50 13.52 -33.06
N GLY A 129 21.29 14.06 -32.12
CA GLY A 129 22.54 14.73 -32.44
C GLY A 129 23.56 13.82 -33.14
N LYS A 130 23.68 12.58 -32.70
CA LYS A 130 24.51 11.57 -33.34
C LYS A 130 24.01 11.22 -34.75
N LEU A 131 22.70 11.07 -34.91
CA LEU A 131 22.07 10.81 -36.20
C LEU A 131 22.31 11.95 -37.20
N ASP A 132 22.17 13.20 -36.76
CA ASP A 132 22.41 14.38 -37.58
C ASP A 132 23.89 14.46 -38.06
N LEU A 133 24.81 14.08 -37.17
CA LEU A 133 26.24 13.99 -37.53
C LEU A 133 26.47 12.91 -38.59
N VAL A 134 25.85 11.77 -38.51
CA VAL A 134 25.96 10.68 -39.49
C VAL A 134 25.34 11.10 -40.82
N ILE A 135 24.16 11.70 -40.82
CA ILE A 135 23.51 12.23 -42.04
C ILE A 135 24.38 13.25 -42.72
N LYS A 136 24.98 14.19 -41.99
CA LYS A 136 25.90 15.20 -42.51
C LYS A 136 27.16 14.57 -43.09
N HIS A 137 27.68 13.53 -42.43
CA HIS A 137 28.90 12.84 -42.90
C HIS A 137 28.65 12.05 -44.19
N LEU A 138 27.47 11.45 -44.32
CA LEU A 138 27.05 10.68 -45.49
C LEU A 138 26.54 11.55 -46.65
N GLY A 139 26.42 12.88 -46.47
CA GLY A 139 25.92 13.80 -47.49
C GLY A 139 24.45 13.56 -47.90
N ILE A 140 23.66 12.88 -47.04
CA ILE A 140 22.25 12.64 -47.30
C ILE A 140 21.49 13.95 -47.08
N PRO A 141 20.68 14.41 -48.07
CA PRO A 141 19.85 15.59 -47.83
C PRO A 141 18.87 15.32 -46.68
N ALA A 142 18.82 16.26 -45.73
CA ALA A 142 17.88 16.17 -44.62
C ALA A 142 16.44 16.02 -45.16
N PRO A 143 15.62 15.12 -44.61
CA PRO A 143 14.23 15.03 -45.02
C PRO A 143 13.56 16.38 -44.72
N ASP A 144 12.98 16.99 -45.73
CA ASP A 144 12.20 18.21 -45.57
C ASP A 144 11.14 17.94 -44.50
N ASN A 145 11.19 18.72 -43.41
CA ASN A 145 10.22 18.65 -42.34
C ASN A 145 8.83 18.77 -42.96
N MET A 146 8.09 17.67 -42.98
CA MET A 146 6.64 17.71 -43.17
C MET A 146 6.03 18.42 -41.97
N ALA A 147 6.11 19.75 -41.99
CA ALA A 147 5.26 20.56 -41.16
C ALA A 147 3.79 20.36 -41.64
N ARG A 148 3.07 19.56 -40.94
CA ARG A 148 1.59 19.57 -40.96
C ARG A 148 1.06 19.52 -39.54
#